data_252f34130f2cf76d93a58d4f4bd62206
#
_entry.id   252f34130f2cf76d93a58d4f4bd62206
#
_cell.length_a   1.000
_cell.length_b   1.000
_cell.length_c   1.000
_cell.angle_alpha   90.00
_cell.angle_beta   90.00
_cell.angle_gamma   90.00
#
_symmetry.space_group_name_H-M   'P 1'
#
loop_
_entity.id
_entity.type
_entity.pdbx_description
1 polymer ?
#
loop_
_entity_poly.entity_id
_entity_poly.type
_entity_poly.pdbx_seq_one_letter_code
_entity_poly.pdbx_strand_id
1 'polypeptide(L)'
;SKIRVVSKFVLGSPETCKSIIINCLRVSVHCNIMGRKFFVGGNWKMNGTKSEIDGIVAFLKKGPLDSNVEIVVGVPSIYLTYVKNILPNNVSIAGQNTYKVAKGAFTGEISPVMLLDNGIPWVILGHSERRNVFGETDELVAEKVAHALEAGLKVIACIGEKLEEREAGKTEEVVFRQTKAIADKIKSWDNVVLAYEPVWAIGTGKTATPQQAQEVHEKLRDWFSKNVNQTVAETVRIIYGGSVTAGNAKDLAKEKDIDGFLVGGASLKPDFVQIVNAKQ
;
A
#
# COMPACT_ATOMS: atom_id res chain seq x y z
N SER A 1 -30.85 -32.98 28.20
CA SER A 1 -30.43 -32.92 29.61
C SER A 1 -29.80 -31.58 29.92
N LYS A 2 -30.47 -30.81 30.80
CA LYS A 2 -30.02 -29.48 31.23
C LYS A 2 -29.03 -29.66 32.35
N ILE A 3 -27.82 -29.13 32.21
CA ILE A 3 -26.87 -28.98 33.31
C ILE A 3 -27.02 -27.55 33.85
N ARG A 4 -27.56 -27.42 35.06
CA ARG A 4 -27.58 -26.19 35.85
C ARG A 4 -26.28 -26.14 36.65
N VAL A 5 -25.43 -25.15 36.37
CA VAL A 5 -24.33 -24.78 37.27
C VAL A 5 -24.82 -23.64 38.14
N VAL A 6 -24.99 -23.90 39.42
CA VAL A 6 -25.26 -22.89 40.45
C VAL A 6 -23.94 -22.57 41.12
N SER A 7 -23.37 -21.41 40.79
CA SER A 7 -22.22 -20.87 41.54
C SER A 7 -22.70 -19.95 42.67
N LYS A 8 -22.51 -20.38 43.94
CA LYS A 8 -22.68 -19.53 45.11
C LYS A 8 -21.54 -18.48 45.13
N PHE A 9 -21.89 -17.23 44.95
CA PHE A 9 -21.00 -16.12 45.24
C PHE A 9 -20.98 -15.92 46.77
N VAL A 10 -19.80 -16.10 47.40
CA VAL A 10 -19.49 -15.63 48.73
C VAL A 10 -19.03 -14.19 48.62
N LEU A 11 -19.78 -13.27 49.22
CA LEU A 11 -19.43 -11.86 49.29
C LEU A 11 -18.24 -11.67 50.26
N GLY A 12 -17.08 -11.42 49.73
CA GLY A 12 -15.90 -10.99 50.45
C GLY A 12 -15.98 -9.49 50.82
N SER A 13 -15.20 -9.05 51.84
CA SER A 13 -15.21 -7.71 52.38
C SER A 13 -14.89 -6.60 51.37
N PRO A 14 -15.25 -5.35 51.63
CA PRO A 14 -15.04 -4.19 50.70
C PRO A 14 -13.61 -3.95 50.24
N GLU A 15 -12.62 -4.44 50.99
CA GLU A 15 -11.19 -4.28 50.63
C GLU A 15 -10.71 -5.27 49.59
N THR A 16 -11.32 -6.47 49.50
CA THR A 16 -11.02 -7.44 48.43
C THR A 16 -11.56 -7.02 47.07
N CYS A 17 -12.63 -6.23 47.04
CA CYS A 17 -13.18 -5.68 45.77
C CYS A 17 -12.28 -4.61 45.14
N LYS A 18 -11.58 -3.80 45.96
CA LYS A 18 -10.65 -2.75 45.44
C LYS A 18 -9.39 -3.34 44.80
N SER A 19 -8.87 -4.43 45.35
CA SER A 19 -7.67 -5.07 44.77
C SER A 19 -7.96 -5.83 43.46
N ILE A 20 -9.19 -6.38 43.31
CA ILE A 20 -9.61 -7.04 42.06
C ILE A 20 -9.89 -6.03 40.94
N ILE A 21 -10.46 -4.87 41.28
CA ILE A 21 -10.70 -3.80 40.29
C ILE A 21 -9.39 -3.17 39.83
N ILE A 22 -8.39 -3.01 40.71
CA ILE A 22 -7.08 -2.47 40.35
C ILE A 22 -6.25 -3.46 39.52
N ASN A 23 -6.42 -4.77 39.74
CA ASN A 23 -5.77 -5.78 38.87
C ASN A 23 -6.50 -6.03 37.55
N CYS A 24 -7.82 -5.80 37.47
CA CYS A 24 -8.52 -5.82 36.16
C CYS A 24 -8.23 -4.57 35.31
N LEU A 25 -7.89 -3.43 35.90
CA LEU A 25 -7.45 -2.24 35.17
C LEU A 25 -5.96 -2.24 34.81
N ARG A 26 -5.20 -3.24 35.28
CA ARG A 26 -3.79 -3.52 34.87
C ARG A 26 -3.65 -4.72 33.94
N VAL A 27 -4.70 -5.25 33.38
CA VAL A 27 -4.59 -5.86 32.05
C VAL A 27 -4.32 -4.69 31.12
N SER A 28 -3.09 -4.22 31.10
CA SER A 28 -2.56 -3.50 29.96
C SER A 28 -2.96 -4.34 28.77
N VAL A 29 -3.88 -3.84 28.00
CA VAL A 29 -3.97 -4.16 26.60
C VAL A 29 -2.57 -3.80 26.08
N HIS A 30 -1.64 -4.75 26.16
CA HIS A 30 -0.56 -4.82 25.21
C HIS A 30 -1.29 -5.06 23.87
N CYS A 31 -1.88 -3.99 23.35
CA CYS A 31 -2.04 -3.86 21.93
C CYS A 31 -0.58 -4.03 21.45
N ASN A 32 -0.22 -5.26 21.07
CA ASN A 32 0.92 -5.45 20.21
C ASN A 32 0.61 -4.52 19.05
N ILE A 33 1.22 -3.35 19.05
CA ILE A 33 1.38 -2.54 17.84
C ILE A 33 2.25 -3.43 16.98
N MET A 34 1.60 -4.38 16.30
CA MET A 34 2.26 -5.16 15.25
C MET A 34 2.73 -4.10 14.28
N GLY A 35 4.05 -3.92 14.22
CA GLY A 35 4.67 -2.92 13.35
C GLY A 35 4.07 -3.04 11.96
N ARG A 36 3.91 -1.94 11.25
CA ARG A 36 3.34 -1.90 9.90
C ARG A 36 4.01 -2.96 9.03
N LYS A 37 3.21 -3.89 8.48
CA LYS A 37 3.71 -4.97 7.65
C LYS A 37 4.39 -4.40 6.41
N PHE A 38 5.64 -4.78 6.18
CA PHE A 38 6.41 -4.31 5.03
C PHE A 38 5.73 -4.75 3.73
N PHE A 39 5.65 -3.85 2.76
CA PHE A 39 4.92 -4.05 1.51
C PHE A 39 5.82 -3.80 0.31
N VAL A 40 5.84 -4.75 -0.63
CA VAL A 40 6.59 -4.56 -1.88
C VAL A 40 5.67 -4.76 -3.07
N GLY A 41 5.38 -3.64 -3.74
CA GLY A 41 4.65 -3.61 -4.99
C GLY A 41 5.59 -3.68 -6.19
N GLY A 42 5.27 -4.51 -7.18
CA GLY A 42 5.96 -4.54 -8.47
C GLY A 42 5.05 -4.02 -9.57
N ASN A 43 5.25 -2.79 -10.02
CA ASN A 43 4.48 -2.24 -11.13
C ASN A 43 5.14 -2.60 -12.47
N TRP A 44 4.55 -3.52 -13.21
CA TRP A 44 5.06 -3.96 -14.52
C TRP A 44 4.85 -2.91 -15.61
N LYS A 45 4.01 -1.92 -15.35
CA LYS A 45 3.64 -0.89 -16.32
C LYS A 45 3.12 -1.52 -17.63
N MET A 46 3.42 -0.91 -18.77
CA MET A 46 3.03 -1.45 -20.09
C MET A 46 4.16 -2.34 -20.64
N ASN A 47 4.44 -3.46 -19.96
CA ASN A 47 5.46 -4.41 -20.36
C ASN A 47 4.94 -5.85 -20.27
N GLY A 48 5.51 -6.72 -21.08
CA GLY A 48 5.33 -8.16 -21.00
C GLY A 48 4.63 -8.76 -22.22
N THR A 49 5.21 -9.86 -22.67
CA THR A 49 4.55 -10.91 -23.45
C THR A 49 4.33 -12.09 -22.52
N LYS A 50 3.56 -13.10 -22.93
CA LYS A 50 3.41 -14.32 -22.09
C LYS A 50 4.75 -14.96 -21.75
N SER A 51 5.67 -15.03 -22.70
CA SER A 51 7.00 -15.61 -22.49
C SER A 51 7.83 -14.83 -21.47
N GLU A 52 7.82 -13.49 -21.50
CA GLU A 52 8.49 -12.65 -20.51
C GLU A 52 7.84 -12.78 -19.14
N ILE A 53 6.51 -12.84 -19.09
CA ILE A 53 5.73 -13.05 -17.86
C ILE A 53 6.07 -14.40 -17.22
N ASP A 54 6.17 -15.46 -18.00
CA ASP A 54 6.57 -16.78 -17.51
C ASP A 54 7.97 -16.74 -16.88
N GLY A 55 8.90 -15.98 -17.47
CA GLY A 55 10.22 -15.73 -16.90
C GLY A 55 10.16 -15.00 -15.56
N ILE A 56 9.31 -13.97 -15.45
CA ILE A 56 9.08 -13.23 -14.19
C ILE A 56 8.51 -14.17 -13.12
N VAL A 57 7.48 -14.93 -13.46
CA VAL A 57 6.85 -15.86 -12.52
C VAL A 57 7.83 -16.97 -12.11
N ALA A 58 8.70 -17.42 -13.01
CA ALA A 58 9.71 -18.43 -12.70
C ALA A 58 10.68 -17.96 -11.60
N PHE A 59 11.22 -16.75 -11.64
CA PHE A 59 12.11 -16.27 -10.57
C PHE A 59 11.34 -15.96 -9.28
N LEU A 60 10.08 -15.52 -9.33
CA LEU A 60 9.23 -15.35 -8.14
C LEU A 60 8.98 -16.69 -7.44
N LYS A 61 8.72 -17.76 -8.19
CA LYS A 61 8.56 -19.12 -7.65
C LYS A 61 9.87 -19.68 -7.08
N LYS A 62 10.99 -19.35 -7.72
CA LYS A 62 12.32 -19.80 -7.25
C LYS A 62 12.66 -19.16 -5.89
N GLY A 63 12.29 -17.90 -5.66
CA GLY A 63 12.53 -17.18 -4.41
C GLY A 63 13.97 -17.23 -3.90
N PRO A 64 14.18 -17.34 -2.57
CA PRO A 64 13.14 -17.25 -1.53
C PRO A 64 12.51 -15.86 -1.43
N LEU A 65 11.23 -15.79 -1.08
CA LEU A 65 10.51 -14.56 -0.81
C LEU A 65 10.18 -14.49 0.69
N ASP A 66 10.47 -13.37 1.35
CA ASP A 66 10.22 -13.18 2.77
C ASP A 66 8.72 -13.29 3.08
N SER A 67 8.32 -14.22 3.93
CA SER A 67 6.94 -14.45 4.33
C SER A 67 6.34 -13.31 5.18
N ASN A 68 7.18 -12.45 5.76
CA ASN A 68 6.77 -11.29 6.54
C ASN A 68 6.44 -10.07 5.65
N VAL A 69 6.74 -10.14 4.35
CA VAL A 69 6.47 -9.09 3.38
C VAL A 69 5.16 -9.37 2.65
N GLU A 70 4.32 -8.34 2.50
CA GLU A 70 3.17 -8.41 1.59
C GLU A 70 3.64 -8.02 0.18
N ILE A 71 3.50 -8.95 -0.77
CA ILE A 71 4.00 -8.78 -2.14
C ILE A 71 2.81 -8.67 -3.08
N VAL A 72 2.78 -7.63 -3.91
CA VAL A 72 1.71 -7.38 -4.88
C VAL A 72 2.30 -6.99 -6.22
N VAL A 73 1.90 -7.64 -7.32
CA VAL A 73 2.36 -7.27 -8.67
C VAL A 73 1.24 -6.62 -9.46
N GLY A 74 1.49 -5.42 -9.98
CA GLY A 74 0.59 -4.65 -10.85
C GLY A 74 0.80 -5.04 -12.30
N VAL A 75 -0.19 -5.73 -12.86
CA VAL A 75 -0.11 -6.41 -14.16
C VAL A 75 -1.00 -5.70 -15.20
N PRO A 76 -0.55 -5.56 -16.47
CA PRO A 76 -1.40 -5.08 -17.55
C PRO A 76 -2.71 -5.87 -17.64
N SER A 77 -3.83 -5.17 -17.86
CA SER A 77 -5.18 -5.73 -17.76
C SER A 77 -5.40 -6.98 -18.62
N ILE A 78 -4.83 -7.02 -19.81
CA ILE A 78 -4.92 -8.15 -20.74
C ILE A 78 -4.29 -9.44 -20.20
N TYR A 79 -3.41 -9.37 -19.22
CA TYR A 79 -2.70 -10.52 -18.64
C TYR A 79 -3.14 -10.87 -17.20
N LEU A 80 -4.07 -10.13 -16.59
CA LEU A 80 -4.45 -10.30 -15.20
C LEU A 80 -4.87 -11.74 -14.87
N THR A 81 -5.80 -12.32 -15.62
CA THR A 81 -6.28 -13.68 -15.38
C THR A 81 -5.20 -14.73 -15.64
N TYR A 82 -4.40 -14.52 -16.69
CA TYR A 82 -3.27 -15.40 -16.99
C TYR A 82 -2.27 -15.44 -15.84
N VAL A 83 -1.81 -14.26 -15.41
CA VAL A 83 -0.82 -14.13 -14.33
C VAL A 83 -1.36 -14.65 -13.02
N LYS A 84 -2.61 -14.32 -12.65
CA LYS A 84 -3.25 -14.83 -11.43
C LYS A 84 -3.17 -16.36 -11.32
N ASN A 85 -3.37 -17.07 -12.42
CA ASN A 85 -3.38 -18.53 -12.43
C ASN A 85 -2.00 -19.18 -12.28
N ILE A 86 -0.94 -18.42 -12.51
CA ILE A 86 0.43 -18.95 -12.49
C ILE A 86 1.31 -18.36 -11.37
N LEU A 87 0.88 -17.29 -10.69
CA LEU A 87 1.63 -16.69 -9.56
C LEU A 87 1.79 -17.69 -8.39
N PRO A 88 2.88 -17.58 -7.62
CA PRO A 88 2.98 -18.28 -6.34
C PRO A 88 1.96 -17.71 -5.32
N ASN A 89 1.46 -18.57 -4.42
CA ASN A 89 0.35 -18.23 -3.51
C ASN A 89 0.63 -17.08 -2.54
N ASN A 90 1.90 -16.77 -2.30
CA ASN A 90 2.33 -15.68 -1.42
C ASN A 90 2.54 -14.35 -2.15
N VAL A 91 2.20 -14.25 -3.44
CA VAL A 91 2.24 -13.02 -4.24
C VAL A 91 0.83 -12.70 -4.71
N SER A 92 0.33 -11.53 -4.32
CA SER A 92 -0.95 -10.99 -4.76
C SER A 92 -0.80 -10.26 -6.10
N ILE A 93 -1.95 -10.03 -6.74
CA ILE A 93 -2.03 -9.36 -8.04
C ILE A 93 -2.88 -8.09 -7.96
N ALA A 94 -2.50 -7.07 -8.71
CA ALA A 94 -3.20 -5.80 -8.83
C ALA A 94 -3.48 -5.44 -10.28
N GLY A 95 -4.63 -4.81 -10.53
CA GLY A 95 -4.84 -4.01 -11.74
C GLY A 95 -4.01 -2.72 -11.68
N GLN A 96 -3.72 -2.13 -12.83
CA GLN A 96 -2.93 -0.89 -12.92
C GLN A 96 -3.80 0.37 -13.00
N ASN A 97 -5.10 0.21 -13.13
CA ASN A 97 -6.10 1.27 -13.15
C ASN A 97 -7.52 0.69 -13.03
N THR A 98 -8.46 1.50 -12.53
CA THR A 98 -9.91 1.30 -12.68
C THR A 98 -10.61 2.63 -12.84
N TYR A 99 -11.81 2.61 -13.44
CA TYR A 99 -12.61 3.82 -13.56
C TYR A 99 -13.47 4.07 -12.30
N LYS A 100 -14.06 5.25 -12.22
CA LYS A 100 -14.79 5.77 -11.04
C LYS A 100 -16.26 5.33 -10.95
N VAL A 101 -16.73 4.47 -11.84
CA VAL A 101 -18.09 3.94 -11.84
C VAL A 101 -18.10 2.46 -12.16
N ALA A 102 -19.17 1.76 -11.73
CA ALA A 102 -19.26 0.31 -11.84
C ALA A 102 -19.48 -0.18 -13.29
N LYS A 103 -20.18 0.60 -14.10
CA LYS A 103 -20.53 0.26 -15.50
C LYS A 103 -20.98 1.51 -16.25
N GLY A 104 -20.98 1.44 -17.59
CA GLY A 104 -21.50 2.53 -18.43
C GLY A 104 -20.86 2.59 -19.80
N ALA A 105 -21.09 3.69 -20.50
CA ALA A 105 -20.56 3.98 -21.84
C ALA A 105 -19.13 4.55 -21.74
N PHE A 106 -18.19 3.73 -21.30
CA PHE A 106 -16.78 4.07 -21.08
C PHE A 106 -15.89 3.05 -21.78
N THR A 107 -15.96 3.01 -23.09
CA THR A 107 -15.23 2.04 -23.92
C THR A 107 -13.75 2.05 -23.61
N GLY A 108 -13.19 0.88 -23.26
CA GLY A 108 -11.79 0.68 -22.87
C GLY A 108 -11.51 0.73 -21.37
N GLU A 109 -12.43 1.25 -20.55
CA GLU A 109 -12.26 1.30 -19.10
C GLU A 109 -12.60 -0.04 -18.41
N ILE A 110 -11.97 -0.26 -17.27
CA ILE A 110 -12.19 -1.41 -16.39
C ILE A 110 -12.78 -0.90 -15.09
N SER A 111 -13.86 -1.52 -14.60
CA SER A 111 -14.42 -1.18 -13.30
C SER A 111 -13.79 -2.00 -12.16
N PRO A 112 -13.87 -1.51 -10.91
CA PRO A 112 -13.47 -2.29 -9.74
C PRO A 112 -14.19 -3.65 -9.64
N VAL A 113 -15.47 -3.70 -9.99
CA VAL A 113 -16.27 -4.94 -9.98
C VAL A 113 -15.70 -5.97 -10.96
N MET A 114 -15.23 -5.55 -12.14
CA MET A 114 -14.61 -6.47 -13.10
C MET A 114 -13.31 -7.07 -12.55
N LEU A 115 -12.52 -6.32 -11.80
CA LEU A 115 -11.32 -6.85 -11.13
C LEU A 115 -11.70 -7.89 -10.07
N LEU A 116 -12.67 -7.58 -9.21
CA LEU A 116 -13.13 -8.50 -8.14
C LEU A 116 -13.74 -9.77 -8.71
N ASP A 117 -14.56 -9.69 -9.75
CA ASP A 117 -15.15 -10.83 -10.43
C ASP A 117 -14.09 -11.80 -10.99
N ASN A 118 -12.97 -11.24 -11.44
CA ASN A 118 -11.79 -12.01 -11.84
C ASN A 118 -10.87 -12.40 -10.67
N GLY A 119 -11.26 -12.08 -9.42
CA GLY A 119 -10.50 -12.38 -8.19
C GLY A 119 -9.19 -11.62 -8.10
N ILE A 120 -9.15 -10.38 -8.60
CA ILE A 120 -8.02 -9.45 -8.49
C ILE A 120 -8.31 -8.51 -7.31
N PRO A 121 -7.61 -8.65 -6.17
CA PRO A 121 -8.00 -7.94 -4.94
C PRO A 121 -7.41 -6.52 -4.82
N TRP A 122 -6.43 -6.17 -5.64
CA TRP A 122 -5.71 -4.91 -5.56
C TRP A 122 -5.82 -4.10 -6.84
N VAL A 123 -5.65 -2.77 -6.71
CA VAL A 123 -5.48 -1.86 -7.84
C VAL A 123 -4.50 -0.74 -7.51
N ILE A 124 -3.69 -0.32 -8.48
CA ILE A 124 -2.84 0.87 -8.44
C ILE A 124 -3.64 2.02 -9.02
N LEU A 125 -3.76 3.14 -8.29
CA LEU A 125 -4.49 4.32 -8.74
C LEU A 125 -3.66 5.59 -8.56
N GLY A 126 -3.81 6.52 -9.49
CA GLY A 126 -3.15 7.82 -9.44
C GLY A 126 -1.64 7.78 -9.68
N HIS A 127 -1.11 6.70 -10.29
CA HIS A 127 0.29 6.61 -10.67
C HIS A 127 0.73 7.85 -11.45
N SER A 128 1.97 8.31 -11.24
CA SER A 128 2.49 9.53 -11.85
C SER A 128 2.33 9.59 -13.37
N GLU A 129 2.47 8.47 -14.07
CA GLU A 129 2.22 8.38 -15.52
C GLU A 129 0.75 8.70 -15.86
N ARG A 130 -0.20 8.23 -15.06
CA ARG A 130 -1.62 8.53 -15.29
C ARG A 130 -1.94 10.01 -15.05
N ARG A 131 -1.35 10.61 -14.04
CA ARG A 131 -1.48 12.05 -13.76
C ARG A 131 -0.83 12.91 -14.84
N ASN A 132 0.39 12.58 -15.25
CA ASN A 132 1.20 13.46 -16.10
C ASN A 132 1.05 13.19 -17.60
N VAL A 133 0.79 11.95 -18.02
CA VAL A 133 0.62 11.59 -19.44
C VAL A 133 -0.86 11.57 -19.83
N PHE A 134 -1.73 11.02 -18.98
CA PHE A 134 -3.16 10.86 -19.27
C PHE A 134 -4.04 11.94 -18.60
N GLY A 135 -3.45 12.92 -17.88
CA GLY A 135 -4.14 14.09 -17.37
C GLY A 135 -5.12 13.80 -16.21
N GLU A 136 -4.91 12.73 -15.44
CA GLU A 136 -5.75 12.44 -14.29
C GLU A 136 -5.53 13.47 -13.17
N THR A 137 -6.61 14.18 -12.82
CA THR A 137 -6.59 15.20 -11.75
C THR A 137 -6.65 14.57 -10.37
N ASP A 138 -6.29 15.33 -9.33
CA ASP A 138 -6.39 14.88 -7.95
C ASP A 138 -7.81 14.44 -7.59
N GLU A 139 -8.83 15.17 -8.07
CA GLU A 139 -10.24 14.85 -7.87
C GLU A 139 -10.62 13.53 -8.53
N LEU A 140 -10.25 13.32 -9.80
CA LEU A 140 -10.55 12.08 -10.52
C LEU A 140 -9.89 10.86 -9.84
N VAL A 141 -8.65 11.02 -9.39
CA VAL A 141 -7.95 9.95 -8.65
C VAL A 141 -8.66 9.65 -7.33
N ALA A 142 -9.07 10.68 -6.59
CA ALA A 142 -9.80 10.51 -5.33
C ALA A 142 -11.15 9.79 -5.54
N GLU A 143 -11.90 10.14 -6.60
CA GLU A 143 -13.14 9.44 -6.98
C GLU A 143 -12.89 7.96 -7.32
N LYS A 144 -11.82 7.66 -8.06
CA LYS A 144 -11.43 6.28 -8.39
C LYS A 144 -11.07 5.49 -7.13
N VAL A 145 -10.30 6.08 -6.21
CA VAL A 145 -9.93 5.45 -4.94
C VAL A 145 -11.16 5.14 -4.10
N ALA A 146 -12.04 6.13 -3.92
CA ALA A 146 -13.27 5.94 -3.17
C ALA A 146 -14.14 4.81 -3.75
N HIS A 147 -14.38 4.82 -5.06
CA HIS A 147 -15.19 3.80 -5.71
C HIS A 147 -14.55 2.40 -5.66
N ALA A 148 -13.22 2.31 -5.79
CA ALA A 148 -12.50 1.04 -5.66
C ALA A 148 -12.63 0.45 -4.25
N LEU A 149 -12.50 1.27 -3.21
CA LEU A 149 -12.67 0.86 -1.82
C LEU A 149 -14.13 0.47 -1.50
N GLU A 150 -15.10 1.23 -1.99
CA GLU A 150 -16.54 0.91 -1.85
C GLU A 150 -16.91 -0.42 -2.50
N ALA A 151 -16.27 -0.75 -3.62
CA ALA A 151 -16.45 -2.04 -4.28
C ALA A 151 -15.77 -3.20 -3.53
N GLY A 152 -14.85 -2.92 -2.60
CA GLY A 152 -14.13 -3.93 -1.81
C GLY A 152 -12.71 -4.24 -2.26
N LEU A 153 -12.14 -3.45 -3.20
CA LEU A 153 -10.73 -3.55 -3.55
C LEU A 153 -9.83 -2.95 -2.46
N LYS A 154 -8.60 -3.43 -2.41
CA LYS A 154 -7.48 -2.76 -1.77
C LYS A 154 -6.76 -1.87 -2.79
N VAL A 155 -6.28 -0.71 -2.35
CA VAL A 155 -5.73 0.31 -3.25
C VAL A 155 -4.30 0.66 -2.90
N ILE A 156 -3.43 0.68 -3.90
CA ILE A 156 -2.14 1.37 -3.86
C ILE A 156 -2.38 2.75 -4.48
N ALA A 157 -2.51 3.77 -3.62
CA ALA A 157 -2.78 5.13 -4.03
C ALA A 157 -1.47 5.90 -4.19
N CYS A 158 -1.18 6.38 -5.39
CA CYS A 158 0.06 7.05 -5.73
C CYS A 158 -0.08 8.57 -5.64
N ILE A 159 0.91 9.19 -5.02
CA ILE A 159 1.10 10.65 -4.89
C ILE A 159 2.55 11.00 -5.18
N GLY A 160 2.81 12.24 -5.54
CA GLY A 160 4.19 12.71 -5.72
C GLY A 160 4.28 14.00 -6.53
N GLU A 161 5.36 14.72 -6.28
CA GLU A 161 5.67 15.99 -6.92
C GLU A 161 6.55 15.82 -8.15
N LYS A 162 6.43 16.78 -9.07
CA LYS A 162 7.33 16.95 -10.22
C LYS A 162 8.63 17.64 -9.81
N LEU A 163 9.62 17.62 -10.72
CA LEU A 163 10.92 18.26 -10.48
C LEU A 163 10.76 19.77 -10.22
N GLU A 164 9.98 20.45 -11.04
CA GLU A 164 9.76 21.90 -10.92
C GLU A 164 9.09 22.26 -9.57
N GLU A 165 8.18 21.41 -9.09
CA GLU A 165 7.52 21.61 -7.80
C GLU A 165 8.50 21.41 -6.64
N ARG A 166 9.38 20.41 -6.75
CA ARG A 166 10.42 20.17 -5.75
C ARG A 166 11.45 21.30 -5.71
N GLU A 167 11.96 21.75 -6.87
CA GLU A 167 12.91 22.86 -6.97
C GLU A 167 12.31 24.17 -6.45
N ALA A 168 11.00 24.34 -6.58
CA ALA A 168 10.26 25.46 -6.00
C ALA A 168 9.94 25.30 -4.50
N GLY A 169 10.39 24.22 -3.83
CA GLY A 169 10.13 23.95 -2.42
C GLY A 169 8.68 23.56 -2.10
N LYS A 170 7.90 23.10 -3.10
CA LYS A 170 6.46 22.81 -2.98
C LYS A 170 6.13 21.33 -2.74
N THR A 171 7.09 20.49 -2.42
CA THR A 171 6.88 19.05 -2.19
C THR A 171 5.73 18.80 -1.22
N GLU A 172 5.77 19.39 -0.02
CA GLU A 172 4.71 19.22 1.00
C GLU A 172 3.35 19.70 0.50
N GLU A 173 3.30 20.88 -0.14
CA GLU A 173 2.06 21.42 -0.71
C GLU A 173 1.40 20.43 -1.68
N VAL A 174 2.18 19.85 -2.58
CA VAL A 174 1.69 18.93 -3.61
C VAL A 174 1.25 17.60 -3.00
N VAL A 175 2.09 16.94 -2.20
CA VAL A 175 1.76 15.61 -1.65
C VAL A 175 0.61 15.71 -0.64
N PHE A 176 0.51 16.79 0.11
CA PHE A 176 -0.60 17.02 1.04
C PHE A 176 -1.92 17.31 0.32
N ARG A 177 -1.89 18.11 -0.73
CA ARG A 177 -3.07 18.37 -1.58
C ARG A 177 -3.61 17.06 -2.19
N GLN A 178 -2.73 16.25 -2.76
CA GLN A 178 -3.09 14.95 -3.35
C GLN A 178 -3.63 13.98 -2.30
N THR A 179 -2.99 13.90 -1.13
CA THR A 179 -3.44 13.06 -0.02
C THR A 179 -4.78 13.54 0.54
N LYS A 180 -4.95 14.86 0.66
CA LYS A 180 -6.21 15.46 1.13
C LYS A 180 -7.37 15.16 0.20
N ALA A 181 -7.19 15.25 -1.12
CA ALA A 181 -8.22 14.92 -2.08
C ALA A 181 -8.75 13.49 -1.88
N ILE A 182 -7.85 12.53 -1.61
CA ILE A 182 -8.23 11.16 -1.28
C ILE A 182 -8.95 11.09 0.07
N ALA A 183 -8.38 11.69 1.11
CA ALA A 183 -8.93 11.67 2.47
C ALA A 183 -10.36 12.23 2.55
N ASP A 184 -10.66 13.26 1.77
CA ASP A 184 -11.99 13.89 1.73
C ASP A 184 -13.07 12.96 1.10
N LYS A 185 -12.68 11.94 0.35
CA LYS A 185 -13.59 11.03 -0.37
C LYS A 185 -13.74 9.65 0.28
N ILE A 186 -12.80 9.22 1.10
CA ILE A 186 -12.78 7.86 1.67
C ILE A 186 -13.16 7.85 3.14
N LYS A 187 -13.72 6.72 3.61
CA LYS A 187 -14.16 6.55 5.00
C LYS A 187 -13.13 5.85 5.89
N SER A 188 -12.25 5.06 5.30
CA SER A 188 -11.21 4.29 6.02
C SER A 188 -9.95 4.18 5.18
N TRP A 189 -8.80 4.09 5.87
CA TRP A 189 -7.48 3.86 5.30
C TRP A 189 -7.01 2.40 5.42
N ASP A 190 -7.81 1.50 5.99
CA ASP A 190 -7.43 0.12 6.30
C ASP A 190 -7.02 -0.68 5.05
N ASN A 191 -7.65 -0.40 3.91
CA ASN A 191 -7.38 -1.03 2.63
C ASN A 191 -6.57 -0.14 1.68
N VAL A 192 -5.87 0.86 2.19
CA VAL A 192 -5.03 1.78 1.40
C VAL A 192 -3.57 1.63 1.78
N VAL A 193 -2.72 1.52 0.79
CA VAL A 193 -1.28 1.72 0.86
C VAL A 193 -0.96 2.98 0.07
N LEU A 194 -0.36 3.99 0.71
CA LEU A 194 0.03 5.22 0.05
C LEU A 194 1.42 5.07 -0.55
N ALA A 195 1.56 5.28 -1.85
CA ALA A 195 2.86 5.23 -2.53
C ALA A 195 3.34 6.65 -2.85
N TYR A 196 4.43 7.06 -2.23
CA TYR A 196 5.08 8.34 -2.53
C TYR A 196 6.06 8.16 -3.69
N GLU A 197 5.77 8.81 -4.80
CA GLU A 197 6.55 8.79 -6.03
C GLU A 197 7.21 10.16 -6.27
N PRO A 198 8.50 10.37 -5.89
CA PRO A 198 9.23 11.53 -6.37
C PRO A 198 9.40 11.42 -7.89
N VAL A 199 8.51 12.08 -8.66
CA VAL A 199 8.40 11.88 -10.12
C VAL A 199 9.74 12.16 -10.83
N TRP A 200 10.53 13.12 -10.29
CA TRP A 200 11.86 13.47 -10.77
C TRP A 200 12.90 12.35 -10.60
N ALA A 201 12.61 11.35 -9.74
CA ALA A 201 13.48 10.19 -9.50
C ALA A 201 12.99 8.92 -10.19
N ILE A 202 11.95 8.99 -11.04
CA ILE A 202 11.39 7.82 -11.74
C ILE A 202 11.96 7.78 -13.17
N GLY A 203 12.78 6.75 -13.46
CA GLY A 203 13.29 6.50 -14.82
C GLY A 203 14.29 7.53 -15.34
N THR A 204 14.72 8.47 -14.52
CA THR A 204 15.65 9.56 -14.90
C THR A 204 17.11 9.25 -14.59
N GLY A 205 17.39 8.13 -13.91
CA GLY A 205 18.70 7.82 -13.36
C GLY A 205 19.05 8.61 -12.09
N LYS A 206 18.24 9.59 -11.68
CA LYS A 206 18.36 10.25 -10.37
C LYS A 206 17.65 9.39 -9.32
N THR A 207 18.21 9.33 -8.12
CA THR A 207 17.60 8.65 -6.97
C THR A 207 17.52 9.63 -5.81
N ALA A 208 16.41 9.62 -5.09
CA ALA A 208 16.35 10.27 -3.79
C ALA A 208 17.27 9.52 -2.82
N THR A 209 17.95 10.24 -1.94
CA THR A 209 18.66 9.59 -0.83
C THR A 209 17.64 8.98 0.14
N PRO A 210 18.01 7.96 0.95
CA PRO A 210 17.13 7.44 2.00
C PRO A 210 16.59 8.54 2.91
N GLN A 211 17.42 9.50 3.30
CA GLN A 211 17.04 10.64 4.14
C GLN A 211 16.01 11.54 3.47
N GLN A 212 16.19 11.85 2.18
CA GLN A 212 15.21 12.66 1.43
C GLN A 212 13.85 11.96 1.31
N ALA A 213 13.84 10.64 1.14
CA ALA A 213 12.62 9.85 1.14
C ALA A 213 11.99 9.83 2.53
N GLN A 214 12.79 9.56 3.57
CA GLN A 214 12.34 9.55 4.97
C GLN A 214 11.66 10.85 5.38
N GLU A 215 12.26 12.00 5.05
CA GLU A 215 11.71 13.33 5.36
C GLU A 215 10.28 13.50 4.84
N VAL A 216 10.01 13.11 3.61
CA VAL A 216 8.66 13.22 3.04
C VAL A 216 7.71 12.21 3.67
N HIS A 217 8.15 10.98 3.93
CA HIS A 217 7.34 9.96 4.61
C HIS A 217 6.96 10.41 6.03
N GLU A 218 7.89 10.97 6.80
CA GLU A 218 7.64 11.53 8.13
C GLU A 218 6.62 12.67 8.07
N LYS A 219 6.78 13.61 7.12
CA LYS A 219 5.84 14.71 6.90
C LYS A 219 4.43 14.24 6.53
N LEU A 220 4.32 13.21 5.70
CA LEU A 220 3.04 12.58 5.40
C LEU A 220 2.41 11.95 6.64
N ARG A 221 3.19 11.29 7.48
CA ARG A 221 2.70 10.69 8.73
C ARG A 221 2.22 11.75 9.72
N ASP A 222 2.96 12.84 9.85
CA ASP A 222 2.54 14.01 10.63
C ASP A 222 1.26 14.64 10.08
N TRP A 223 1.12 14.69 8.77
CA TRP A 223 -0.09 15.17 8.12
C TRP A 223 -1.30 14.29 8.47
N PHE A 224 -1.17 12.96 8.43
CA PHE A 224 -2.22 12.04 8.84
C PHE A 224 -2.64 12.24 10.30
N SER A 225 -1.68 12.39 11.19
CA SER A 225 -1.95 12.64 12.61
C SER A 225 -2.79 13.89 12.83
N LYS A 226 -2.50 14.98 12.09
CA LYS A 226 -3.15 16.28 12.22
C LYS A 226 -4.49 16.39 11.49
N ASN A 227 -4.64 15.72 10.35
CA ASN A 227 -5.77 15.94 9.42
C ASN A 227 -6.74 14.75 9.35
N VAL A 228 -6.35 13.57 9.83
CA VAL A 228 -7.20 12.38 9.89
C VAL A 228 -7.35 11.94 11.34
N ASN A 229 -6.41 11.20 11.87
CA ASN A 229 -6.28 10.85 13.30
C ASN A 229 -4.96 10.11 13.56
N GLN A 230 -4.62 9.97 14.84
CA GLN A 230 -3.40 9.31 15.30
C GLN A 230 -3.34 7.82 14.89
N THR A 231 -4.46 7.10 14.97
CA THR A 231 -4.49 5.68 14.61
C THR A 231 -4.13 5.46 13.14
N VAL A 232 -4.69 6.25 12.23
CA VAL A 232 -4.33 6.19 10.81
C VAL A 232 -2.87 6.55 10.59
N ALA A 233 -2.36 7.59 11.25
CA ALA A 233 -0.96 7.97 11.18
C ALA A 233 -0.01 6.83 11.59
N GLU A 234 -0.39 6.01 12.56
CA GLU A 234 0.40 4.88 13.05
C GLU A 234 0.26 3.62 12.19
N THR A 235 -0.88 3.43 11.54
CA THR A 235 -1.21 2.16 10.86
C THR A 235 -1.12 2.20 9.34
N VAL A 236 -1.36 3.37 8.71
CA VAL A 236 -1.28 3.48 7.24
C VAL A 236 0.14 3.20 6.77
N ARG A 237 0.25 2.33 5.77
CA ARG A 237 1.52 2.02 5.15
C ARG A 237 1.85 3.07 4.10
N ILE A 238 3.02 3.69 4.24
CA ILE A 238 3.56 4.66 3.27
C ILE A 238 4.79 4.03 2.63
N ILE A 239 4.71 3.74 1.35
CA ILE A 239 5.77 3.07 0.59
C ILE A 239 6.46 4.02 -0.37
N TYR A 240 7.76 3.81 -0.61
CA TYR A 240 8.55 4.61 -1.51
C TYR A 240 8.45 4.10 -2.95
N GLY A 241 8.04 4.95 -3.88
CA GLY A 241 7.82 4.64 -5.29
C GLY A 241 8.82 5.28 -6.26
N GLY A 242 9.94 5.79 -5.78
CA GLY A 242 11.03 6.26 -6.63
C GLY A 242 11.87 5.11 -7.18
N SER A 243 13.08 5.42 -7.64
CA SER A 243 13.99 4.40 -8.17
C SER A 243 14.50 3.50 -7.05
N VAL A 244 13.99 2.26 -7.00
CA VAL A 244 14.42 1.21 -6.08
C VAL A 244 15.15 0.13 -6.85
N THR A 245 16.32 -0.25 -6.36
CA THR A 245 17.19 -1.31 -6.91
C THR A 245 17.63 -2.26 -5.81
N ALA A 246 18.17 -3.42 -6.16
CA ALA A 246 18.78 -4.32 -5.18
C ALA A 246 19.90 -3.64 -4.35
N GLY A 247 20.59 -2.66 -4.93
CA GLY A 247 21.70 -1.95 -4.28
C GLY A 247 21.28 -0.92 -3.23
N ASN A 248 20.08 -0.30 -3.35
CA ASN A 248 19.64 0.75 -2.41
C ASN A 248 18.47 0.32 -1.51
N ALA A 249 17.82 -0.81 -1.81
CA ALA A 249 16.63 -1.25 -1.10
C ALA A 249 16.87 -1.47 0.40
N LYS A 250 18.02 -2.05 0.78
CA LYS A 250 18.37 -2.29 2.19
C LYS A 250 18.50 -0.98 2.99
N ASP A 251 19.09 0.05 2.41
CA ASP A 251 19.26 1.32 3.11
C ASP A 251 17.93 2.07 3.23
N LEU A 252 17.13 2.09 2.17
CA LEU A 252 15.76 2.62 2.21
C LEU A 252 14.86 1.87 3.23
N ALA A 253 15.01 0.54 3.35
CA ALA A 253 14.22 -0.27 4.28
C ALA A 253 14.59 -0.06 5.76
N LYS A 254 15.71 0.55 6.07
CA LYS A 254 16.13 0.93 7.44
C LYS A 254 15.38 2.17 7.95
N GLU A 255 14.87 2.99 7.04
CA GLU A 255 14.19 4.23 7.40
C GLU A 255 12.88 3.93 8.15
N LYS A 256 12.61 4.73 9.18
CA LYS A 256 11.53 4.50 10.16
C LYS A 256 10.13 4.55 9.54
N ASP A 257 9.93 5.45 8.60
CA ASP A 257 8.61 5.74 8.03
C ASP A 257 8.42 5.20 6.61
N ILE A 258 9.42 4.49 6.09
CA ILE A 258 9.32 3.77 4.81
C ILE A 258 8.83 2.34 5.07
N ASP A 259 7.57 2.07 4.77
CA ASP A 259 6.92 0.79 5.02
C ASP A 259 7.03 -0.18 3.84
N GLY A 260 7.85 0.14 2.87
CA GLY A 260 8.04 -0.69 1.68
C GLY A 260 8.28 0.10 0.41
N PHE A 261 8.02 -0.57 -0.72
CA PHE A 261 8.37 -0.04 -2.04
C PHE A 261 7.27 -0.26 -3.07
N LEU A 262 7.17 0.66 -4.03
CA LEU A 262 6.51 0.43 -5.31
C LEU A 262 7.58 0.45 -6.42
N VAL A 263 7.92 -0.73 -6.91
CA VAL A 263 9.08 -0.96 -7.78
C VAL A 263 8.65 -0.98 -9.24
N GLY A 264 9.27 -0.16 -10.08
CA GLY A 264 9.05 -0.16 -11.53
C GLY A 264 9.88 -1.23 -12.25
N GLY A 265 10.79 -0.82 -13.14
CA GLY A 265 11.54 -1.70 -14.04
C GLY A 265 12.31 -2.84 -13.37
N ALA A 266 12.79 -2.66 -12.13
CA ALA A 266 13.44 -3.73 -11.38
C ALA A 266 12.47 -4.87 -11.01
N SER A 267 11.14 -4.64 -11.02
CA SER A 267 10.14 -5.68 -10.77
C SER A 267 10.02 -6.71 -11.90
N LEU A 268 10.58 -6.40 -13.07
CA LEU A 268 10.62 -7.28 -14.24
C LEU A 268 11.89 -8.15 -14.27
N LYS A 269 12.77 -8.03 -13.27
CA LYS A 269 14.08 -8.67 -13.22
C LYS A 269 14.25 -9.50 -11.94
N PRO A 270 15.13 -10.51 -11.93
CA PRO A 270 15.43 -11.32 -10.74
C PRO A 270 15.83 -10.50 -9.49
N ASP A 271 16.38 -9.29 -9.68
CA ASP A 271 16.71 -8.34 -8.63
C ASP A 271 15.50 -8.02 -7.72
N PHE A 272 14.29 -8.19 -8.21
CA PHE A 272 13.07 -7.98 -7.43
C PHE A 272 13.01 -8.86 -6.18
N VAL A 273 13.52 -10.09 -6.27
CA VAL A 273 13.60 -11.01 -5.11
C VAL A 273 14.48 -10.40 -4.00
N GLN A 274 15.60 -9.74 -4.35
CA GLN A 274 16.46 -9.09 -3.37
C GLN A 274 15.78 -7.85 -2.75
N ILE A 275 15.00 -7.11 -3.55
CA ILE A 275 14.23 -5.96 -3.07
C ILE A 275 13.13 -6.42 -2.10
N VAL A 276 12.43 -7.52 -2.39
CA VAL A 276 11.45 -8.13 -1.47
C VAL A 276 12.09 -8.48 -0.12
N ASN A 277 13.32 -8.98 -0.15
CA ASN A 277 14.07 -9.42 1.03
C ASN A 277 14.92 -8.31 1.68
N ALA A 278 14.64 -7.04 1.39
CA ALA A 278 15.46 -5.92 1.85
C ALA A 278 15.55 -5.77 3.38
N LYS A 279 14.59 -6.34 4.14
CA LYS A 279 14.57 -6.32 5.61
C LYS A 279 15.26 -7.51 6.28
N GLN A 280 15.78 -8.45 5.51
CA GLN A 280 16.54 -9.59 6.01
C GLN A 280 18.00 -9.25 6.32
#